data_ca34b7ddad6ad6d21d80631e9954d963
#
_entry.id   ca34b7ddad6ad6d21d80631e9954d963
#
_cell.length_a   1.000
_cell.length_b   1.000
_cell.length_c   1.000
_cell.angle_alpha   90.00
_cell.angle_beta   90.00
_cell.angle_gamma   90.00
#
_symmetry.space_group_name_H-M   'P 1'
#
loop_
_entity.id
_entity.type
_entity.pdbx_description
1 polymer ?
#
loop_
_entity_poly.entity_id
_entity_poly.type
_entity_poly.pdbx_seq_one_letter_code
_entity_poly.pdbx_strand_id
1 'polypeptide(L)'
;NVSFHDGSACSAADVVFSFQRASAKSSGVRAIIGSIRDVSAVGEHAVVITTGKPDPLLPQSIANWFIVSKAWADKNNASEAASPAQKKEGYATNHANGTGPFMLVSRDAGVKTVLKPFAGWWDKADHNVTEAVFRPVKSAATRVAALLSGELDLIYPVPVQDAGRVSNTSGFKMLTGTELRTIFVGMDVSRDELLHSTVKGKNPFKDKRVRQALYHAI
;
A
#
# COMPACT_ATOMS: atom_id res chain seq x y z
N ASN A 1 14.29 -20.38 7.96
CA ASN A 1 15.24 -19.45 7.31
C ASN A 1 14.51 -18.69 6.21
N VAL A 2 14.53 -17.36 6.28
CA VAL A 2 13.92 -16.48 5.28
C VAL A 2 15.02 -15.70 4.59
N SER A 3 14.99 -15.67 3.25
CA SER A 3 15.94 -14.89 2.44
C SER A 3 15.21 -13.77 1.69
N PHE A 4 15.90 -12.66 1.51
CA PHE A 4 15.48 -11.61 0.58
C PHE A 4 15.67 -12.06 -0.87
N HIS A 5 15.08 -11.33 -1.81
CA HIS A 5 15.14 -11.62 -3.25
C HIS A 5 16.57 -11.62 -3.82
N ASP A 6 17.49 -10.91 -3.19
CA ASP A 6 18.92 -10.90 -3.55
C ASP A 6 19.72 -12.07 -2.93
N GLY A 7 19.05 -12.97 -2.21
CA GLY A 7 19.65 -14.13 -1.55
C GLY A 7 20.22 -13.84 -0.16
N SER A 8 20.24 -12.60 0.31
CA SER A 8 20.69 -12.27 1.67
C SER A 8 19.71 -12.78 2.72
N ALA A 9 20.21 -13.22 3.88
CA ALA A 9 19.37 -13.69 4.99
C ALA A 9 18.60 -12.53 5.64
N CYS A 10 17.35 -12.79 6.00
CA CYS A 10 16.55 -11.85 6.81
C CYS A 10 16.81 -12.11 8.31
N SER A 11 17.10 -11.06 9.06
CA SER A 11 17.46 -11.12 10.46
C SER A 11 16.68 -10.13 11.32
N ALA A 12 16.80 -10.26 12.64
CA ALA A 12 16.24 -9.31 13.60
C ALA A 12 16.78 -7.88 13.39
N ALA A 13 18.01 -7.73 12.89
CA ALA A 13 18.58 -6.42 12.59
C ALA A 13 17.83 -5.70 11.45
N ASP A 14 17.31 -6.44 10.46
CA ASP A 14 16.51 -5.87 9.39
C ASP A 14 15.16 -5.35 9.89
N VAL A 15 14.56 -6.04 10.88
CA VAL A 15 13.32 -5.61 11.52
C VAL A 15 13.52 -4.32 12.31
N VAL A 16 14.60 -4.26 13.11
CA VAL A 16 14.98 -3.04 13.87
C VAL A 16 15.24 -1.87 12.93
N PHE A 17 16.02 -2.09 11.88
CA PHE A 17 16.28 -1.09 10.84
C PHE A 17 14.98 -0.61 10.18
N SER A 18 14.10 -1.53 9.84
CA SER A 18 12.81 -1.21 9.20
C SER A 18 11.93 -0.35 10.10
N PHE A 19 11.95 -0.60 11.43
CA PHE A 19 11.25 0.24 12.40
C PHE A 19 11.85 1.66 12.44
N GLN A 20 13.17 1.78 12.51
CA GLN A 20 13.84 3.08 12.51
C GLN A 20 13.51 3.88 11.26
N ARG A 21 13.56 3.21 10.09
CA ARG A 21 13.22 3.81 8.79
C ARG A 21 11.75 4.24 8.72
N ALA A 22 10.82 3.40 9.21
CA ALA A 22 9.39 3.68 9.24
C ALA A 22 9.02 4.80 10.22
N SER A 23 9.79 4.96 11.31
CA SER A 23 9.59 5.99 12.34
C SER A 23 10.05 7.40 11.91
N ALA A 24 10.83 7.51 10.84
CA ALA A 24 11.34 8.78 10.35
C ALA A 24 10.19 9.75 10.03
N LYS A 25 10.43 11.06 10.24
CA LYS A 25 9.42 12.12 9.96
C LYS A 25 8.96 12.14 8.50
N SER A 26 9.83 11.73 7.58
CA SER A 26 9.56 11.63 6.14
C SER A 26 8.73 10.42 5.75
N SER A 27 8.56 9.43 6.66
CA SER A 27 7.92 8.16 6.32
C SER A 27 6.41 8.25 6.23
N GLY A 28 5.84 7.81 5.11
CA GLY A 28 4.39 7.71 4.91
C GLY A 28 3.73 6.60 5.73
N VAL A 29 4.50 5.64 6.26
CA VAL A 29 3.97 4.52 7.08
C VAL A 29 4.08 4.75 8.58
N ARG A 30 4.56 5.91 9.00
CA ARG A 30 4.74 6.25 10.42
C ARG A 30 3.45 6.10 11.24
N ALA A 31 2.30 6.40 10.66
CA ALA A 31 1.01 6.27 11.35
C ALA A 31 0.65 4.80 11.64
N ILE A 32 1.10 3.86 10.80
CA ILE A 32 0.83 2.42 10.94
C ILE A 32 1.52 1.85 12.18
N ILE A 33 2.72 2.33 12.49
CA ILE A 33 3.54 1.88 13.63
C ILE A 33 3.40 2.80 14.85
N GLY A 34 2.41 3.69 14.88
CA GLY A 34 2.29 4.77 15.87
C GLY A 34 2.11 4.31 17.32
N SER A 35 1.64 3.09 17.57
CA SER A 35 1.54 2.51 18.91
C SER A 35 2.87 1.92 19.41
N ILE A 36 3.82 1.64 18.50
CA ILE A 36 5.11 1.04 18.83
C ILE A 36 6.04 2.12 19.40
N ARG A 37 6.59 1.86 20.57
CA ARG A 37 7.58 2.71 21.24
C ARG A 37 9.01 2.31 20.89
N ASP A 38 9.27 1.00 20.84
CA ASP A 38 10.58 0.44 20.60
C ASP A 38 10.51 -0.93 19.91
N VAL A 39 11.54 -1.24 19.11
CA VAL A 39 11.80 -2.56 18.54
C VAL A 39 13.26 -2.90 18.77
N SER A 40 13.54 -3.92 19.53
CA SER A 40 14.87 -4.39 19.85
C SER A 40 15.09 -5.84 19.44
N ALA A 41 16.30 -6.16 18.97
CA ALA A 41 16.69 -7.52 18.61
C ALA A 41 17.06 -8.34 19.86
N VAL A 42 16.62 -9.60 19.89
CA VAL A 42 17.04 -10.59 20.87
C VAL A 42 17.66 -11.77 20.12
N GLY A 43 18.98 -11.72 19.99
CA GLY A 43 19.69 -12.64 19.09
C GLY A 43 19.44 -12.33 17.63
N GLU A 44 19.64 -13.32 16.78
CA GLU A 44 19.60 -13.16 15.31
C GLU A 44 18.19 -13.25 14.72
N HIS A 45 17.28 -13.98 15.38
CA HIS A 45 15.98 -14.34 14.79
C HIS A 45 14.78 -13.94 15.66
N ALA A 46 14.96 -13.17 16.70
CA ALA A 46 13.86 -12.72 17.55
C ALA A 46 13.92 -11.21 17.76
N VAL A 47 12.74 -10.60 17.87
CA VAL A 47 12.58 -9.18 18.22
C VAL A 47 11.58 -9.02 19.34
N VAL A 48 11.80 -8.00 20.17
CA VAL A 48 10.84 -7.54 21.16
C VAL A 48 10.26 -6.21 20.65
N ILE A 49 8.94 -6.16 20.53
CA ILE A 49 8.19 -4.95 20.18
C ILE A 49 7.52 -4.43 21.45
N THR A 50 7.87 -3.21 21.85
CA THR A 50 7.30 -2.55 23.02
C THR A 50 6.32 -1.48 22.56
N THR A 51 5.09 -1.51 23.09
CA THR A 51 4.07 -0.49 22.84
C THR A 51 3.97 0.49 24.00
N GLY A 52 3.53 1.73 23.72
CA GLY A 52 3.36 2.75 24.75
C GLY A 52 2.21 2.48 25.72
N LYS A 53 1.22 1.68 25.28
CA LYS A 53 0.05 1.20 26.04
C LYS A 53 -0.30 -0.18 25.51
N PRO A 54 -1.06 -1.02 26.25
CA PRO A 54 -1.59 -2.27 25.73
C PRO A 54 -2.33 -2.05 24.41
N ASP A 55 -1.91 -2.75 23.36
CA ASP A 55 -2.48 -2.64 22.00
C ASP A 55 -2.82 -4.03 21.46
N PRO A 56 -4.06 -4.51 21.68
CA PRO A 56 -4.49 -5.82 21.19
C PRO A 56 -4.63 -5.88 19.66
N LEU A 57 -4.66 -4.73 18.98
CA LEU A 57 -4.74 -4.65 17.53
C LEU A 57 -3.37 -4.54 16.84
N LEU A 58 -2.28 -4.57 17.60
CA LEU A 58 -0.93 -4.44 17.05
C LEU A 58 -0.66 -5.41 15.89
N PRO A 59 -0.99 -6.73 15.95
CA PRO A 59 -0.71 -7.64 14.84
C PRO A 59 -1.40 -7.23 13.53
N GLN A 60 -2.64 -6.75 13.62
CA GLN A 60 -3.38 -6.26 12.45
C GLN A 60 -2.81 -4.93 11.93
N SER A 61 -2.43 -4.03 12.84
CA SER A 61 -1.87 -2.72 12.48
C SER A 61 -0.56 -2.86 11.73
N ILE A 62 0.34 -3.75 12.19
CA ILE A 62 1.65 -3.95 11.56
C ILE A 62 1.63 -4.83 10.30
N ALA A 63 0.50 -5.40 9.91
CA ALA A 63 0.39 -6.22 8.69
C ALA A 63 0.82 -5.47 7.42
N ASN A 64 0.73 -4.13 7.41
CA ASN A 64 1.17 -3.26 6.31
C ASN A 64 2.55 -2.61 6.56
N TRP A 65 3.27 -3.05 7.56
CA TRP A 65 4.65 -2.63 7.81
C TRP A 65 5.61 -3.65 7.21
N PHE A 66 6.22 -3.30 6.09
CA PHE A 66 7.12 -4.18 5.37
C PHE A 66 8.54 -4.10 5.90
N ILE A 67 9.20 -5.26 5.98
CA ILE A 67 10.60 -5.36 6.38
C ILE A 67 11.49 -5.12 5.17
N VAL A 68 12.50 -4.29 5.36
CA VAL A 68 13.49 -3.88 4.34
C VAL A 68 14.84 -4.42 4.73
N SER A 69 15.56 -5.04 3.81
CA SER A 69 16.95 -5.45 4.03
C SER A 69 17.83 -4.23 4.30
N LYS A 70 18.45 -4.20 5.47
CA LYS A 70 19.39 -3.13 5.85
C LYS A 70 20.56 -3.06 4.88
N ALA A 71 21.18 -4.20 4.56
CA ALA A 71 22.32 -4.28 3.66
C ALA A 71 21.99 -3.76 2.26
N TRP A 72 20.82 -4.15 1.73
CA TRP A 72 20.34 -3.66 0.43
C TRP A 72 20.08 -2.15 0.48
N ALA A 73 19.45 -1.65 1.53
CA ALA A 73 19.14 -0.24 1.68
C ALA A 73 20.42 0.62 1.76
N ASP A 74 21.40 0.19 2.55
CA ASP A 74 22.68 0.89 2.69
C ASP A 74 23.45 0.91 1.36
N LYS A 75 23.52 -0.24 0.66
CA LYS A 75 24.18 -0.36 -0.65
C LYS A 75 23.58 0.57 -1.71
N ASN A 76 22.30 0.84 -1.65
CA ASN A 76 21.56 1.57 -2.69
C ASN A 76 21.15 2.98 -2.26
N ASN A 77 21.69 3.52 -1.18
CA ASN A 77 21.33 4.84 -0.62
C ASN A 77 19.80 4.97 -0.39
N ALA A 78 19.17 3.88 0.10
CA ALA A 78 17.73 3.78 0.34
C ALA A 78 17.39 3.66 1.83
N SER A 79 18.37 3.91 2.72
CA SER A 79 18.22 3.77 4.17
C SER A 79 17.24 4.79 4.75
N GLU A 80 17.09 5.95 4.12
CA GLU A 80 16.07 6.93 4.48
C GLU A 80 14.77 6.71 3.69
N ALA A 81 13.63 6.90 4.37
CA ALA A 81 12.34 6.89 3.70
C ALA A 81 12.19 8.14 2.82
N ALA A 82 11.89 7.95 1.54
CA ALA A 82 11.60 9.07 0.65
C ALA A 82 10.34 9.82 1.12
N SER A 83 10.42 11.14 1.19
CA SER A 83 9.28 11.98 1.56
C SER A 83 8.40 12.26 0.33
N PRO A 84 7.10 11.96 0.38
CA PRO A 84 6.18 12.35 -0.69
C PRO A 84 6.19 13.86 -0.96
N ALA A 85 6.45 14.68 0.06
CA ALA A 85 6.52 16.13 -0.05
C ALA A 85 7.74 16.64 -0.85
N GLN A 86 8.82 15.88 -0.89
CA GLN A 86 10.07 16.29 -1.57
C GLN A 86 10.02 16.06 -3.09
N LYS A 87 8.99 15.39 -3.62
CA LYS A 87 8.85 15.03 -5.03
C LYS A 87 10.09 14.36 -5.64
N LYS A 88 11.01 13.87 -4.80
CA LYS A 88 12.23 13.20 -5.21
C LYS A 88 12.05 11.70 -5.03
N GLU A 89 12.11 10.97 -6.12
CA GLU A 89 12.10 9.52 -6.09
C GLU A 89 13.45 9.01 -5.60
N GLY A 90 13.39 8.14 -4.57
CA GLY A 90 14.57 7.39 -4.12
C GLY A 90 14.71 6.09 -4.90
N TYR A 91 15.85 5.43 -4.76
CA TYR A 91 16.12 4.14 -5.40
C TYR A 91 15.01 3.09 -5.11
N ALA A 92 14.54 3.03 -3.87
CA ALA A 92 13.46 2.13 -3.45
C ALA A 92 12.08 2.43 -4.07
N THR A 93 11.91 3.55 -4.79
CA THR A 93 10.66 3.83 -5.51
C THR A 93 10.45 2.89 -6.69
N ASN A 94 11.54 2.55 -7.39
CA ASN A 94 11.51 1.75 -8.61
C ASN A 94 12.21 0.38 -8.45
N HIS A 95 12.77 0.10 -7.27
CA HIS A 95 13.46 -1.14 -6.96
C HIS A 95 12.97 -1.71 -5.63
N ALA A 96 12.93 -3.01 -5.53
CA ALA A 96 12.48 -3.70 -4.32
C ALA A 96 13.35 -4.93 -4.03
N ASN A 97 13.57 -5.19 -2.75
CA ASN A 97 14.20 -6.40 -2.24
C ASN A 97 13.39 -6.88 -1.04
N GLY A 98 12.47 -7.77 -1.27
CA GLY A 98 11.55 -8.31 -0.27
C GLY A 98 11.80 -9.79 0.00
N THR A 99 10.94 -10.41 0.80
CA THR A 99 10.96 -11.83 1.17
C THR A 99 9.73 -12.58 0.67
N GLY A 100 8.92 -11.94 -0.19
CA GLY A 100 7.65 -12.48 -0.68
C GLY A 100 7.81 -13.46 -1.84
N PRO A 101 6.70 -14.09 -2.28
CA PRO A 101 6.71 -15.10 -3.34
C PRO A 101 7.04 -14.54 -4.72
N PHE A 102 6.94 -13.23 -4.92
CA PHE A 102 7.24 -12.58 -6.19
C PHE A 102 8.30 -11.50 -6.01
N MET A 103 9.26 -11.46 -6.93
CA MET A 103 10.29 -10.44 -6.99
C MET A 103 10.04 -9.43 -8.12
N LEU A 104 10.40 -8.18 -7.89
CA LEU A 104 10.29 -7.12 -8.88
C LEU A 104 11.34 -7.31 -9.98
N VAL A 105 10.88 -7.39 -11.23
CA VAL A 105 11.73 -7.42 -12.42
C VAL A 105 11.95 -6.03 -12.98
N SER A 106 10.87 -5.28 -13.16
CA SER A 106 10.93 -3.90 -13.65
C SER A 106 9.71 -3.10 -13.21
N ARG A 107 9.89 -1.81 -13.09
CA ARG A 107 8.82 -0.84 -12.87
C ARG A 107 9.01 0.36 -13.79
N ASP A 108 8.03 0.57 -14.65
CA ASP A 108 7.88 1.76 -15.46
C ASP A 108 6.69 2.55 -14.89
N ALA A 109 6.99 3.65 -14.22
CA ALA A 109 6.01 4.39 -13.43
C ALA A 109 4.84 4.90 -14.28
N GLY A 110 3.62 4.53 -13.89
CA GLY A 110 2.40 4.86 -14.63
C GLY A 110 2.13 4.01 -15.87
N VAL A 111 3.03 3.11 -16.25
CA VAL A 111 2.89 2.23 -17.41
C VAL A 111 2.70 0.77 -16.99
N LYS A 112 3.69 0.18 -16.34
CA LYS A 112 3.61 -1.22 -15.88
C LYS A 112 4.59 -1.54 -14.76
N THR A 113 4.25 -2.55 -13.97
CA THR A 113 5.16 -3.22 -13.02
C THR A 113 5.17 -4.70 -13.32
N VAL A 114 6.35 -5.28 -13.49
CA VAL A 114 6.54 -6.69 -13.83
C VAL A 114 7.15 -7.41 -12.63
N LEU A 115 6.53 -8.50 -12.22
CA LEU A 115 6.97 -9.39 -11.16
C LEU A 115 7.14 -10.82 -11.70
N LYS A 116 8.08 -11.55 -11.12
CA LYS A 116 8.27 -13.00 -11.37
C LYS A 116 8.32 -13.77 -10.05
N PRO A 117 7.94 -15.04 -10.04
CA PRO A 117 8.09 -15.89 -8.86
C PRO A 117 9.54 -15.91 -8.37
N PHE A 118 9.70 -15.90 -7.05
CA PHE A 118 10.99 -16.07 -6.40
C PHE A 118 11.19 -17.53 -6.02
N ALA A 119 12.12 -18.20 -6.71
CA ALA A 119 12.39 -19.62 -6.48
C ALA A 119 12.91 -19.94 -5.06
N GLY A 120 13.52 -18.96 -4.40
CA GLY A 120 14.02 -19.06 -3.03
C GLY A 120 12.99 -18.67 -1.95
N TRP A 121 11.72 -18.55 -2.30
CA TRP A 121 10.69 -18.23 -1.31
C TRP A 121 10.60 -19.29 -0.21
N TRP A 122 10.45 -18.85 1.01
CA TRP A 122 10.49 -19.67 2.23
C TRP A 122 9.28 -20.59 2.43
N ASP A 123 8.21 -20.38 1.68
CA ASP A 123 6.99 -21.16 1.73
C ASP A 123 6.70 -21.81 0.36
N LYS A 124 5.62 -22.57 0.28
CA LYS A 124 5.23 -23.28 -0.93
C LYS A 124 4.28 -22.43 -1.78
N ALA A 125 4.64 -22.19 -3.01
CA ALA A 125 3.77 -21.54 -3.97
C ALA A 125 2.56 -22.44 -4.31
N ASP A 126 1.35 -21.93 -4.08
CA ASP A 126 0.08 -22.59 -4.44
C ASP A 126 -0.56 -21.86 -5.63
N HIS A 127 0.21 -21.72 -6.71
CA HIS A 127 -0.21 -21.09 -7.95
C HIS A 127 0.66 -21.51 -9.13
N ASN A 128 0.14 -21.31 -10.33
CA ASN A 128 0.84 -21.57 -11.60
C ASN A 128 1.30 -20.29 -12.34
N VAL A 129 1.27 -19.14 -11.65
CA VAL A 129 1.66 -17.84 -12.23
C VAL A 129 3.17 -17.83 -12.44
N THR A 130 3.61 -17.57 -13.67
CA THR A 130 5.02 -17.47 -14.06
C THR A 130 5.48 -16.03 -14.25
N GLU A 131 4.57 -15.11 -14.44
CA GLU A 131 4.80 -13.67 -14.52
C GLU A 131 3.52 -12.92 -14.11
N ALA A 132 3.65 -11.82 -13.38
CA ALA A 132 2.54 -10.92 -13.07
C ALA A 132 2.87 -9.50 -13.58
N VAL A 133 2.02 -8.98 -14.46
CA VAL A 133 2.18 -7.65 -15.06
C VAL A 133 1.06 -6.76 -14.57
N PHE A 134 1.36 -5.80 -13.72
CA PHE A 134 0.40 -4.78 -13.26
C PHE A 134 0.41 -3.59 -14.21
N ARG A 135 -0.76 -3.28 -14.80
CA ARG A 135 -0.97 -2.14 -15.72
C ARG A 135 -2.01 -1.19 -15.13
N PRO A 136 -1.66 0.07 -14.81
CA PRO A 136 -2.62 1.03 -14.31
C PRO A 136 -3.52 1.54 -15.45
N VAL A 137 -4.78 1.10 -15.47
CA VAL A 137 -5.79 1.56 -16.43
C VAL A 137 -6.80 2.44 -15.69
N LYS A 138 -6.75 3.76 -15.92
CA LYS A 138 -7.57 4.74 -15.17
C LYS A 138 -9.07 4.63 -15.49
N SER A 139 -9.42 4.45 -16.77
CA SER A 139 -10.82 4.33 -17.19
C SER A 139 -11.41 2.99 -16.77
N ALA A 140 -12.48 3.02 -15.99
CA ALA A 140 -13.18 1.81 -15.55
C ALA A 140 -13.80 1.03 -16.73
N ALA A 141 -14.39 1.73 -17.68
CA ALA A 141 -14.96 1.12 -18.89
C ALA A 141 -13.89 0.41 -19.73
N THR A 142 -12.71 1.06 -19.89
CA THR A 142 -11.59 0.46 -20.62
C THR A 142 -11.06 -0.80 -19.91
N ARG A 143 -10.99 -0.79 -18.56
CA ARG A 143 -10.58 -1.98 -17.80
C ARG A 143 -11.53 -3.16 -18.02
N VAL A 144 -12.85 -2.91 -17.94
CA VAL A 144 -13.85 -3.95 -18.15
C VAL A 144 -13.80 -4.48 -19.59
N ALA A 145 -13.66 -3.60 -20.58
CA ALA A 145 -13.52 -4.02 -21.98
C ALA A 145 -12.27 -4.87 -22.19
N ALA A 146 -11.12 -4.48 -21.63
CA ALA A 146 -9.86 -5.21 -21.73
C ALA A 146 -9.93 -6.60 -21.05
N LEU A 147 -10.65 -6.72 -19.93
CA LEU A 147 -10.92 -8.03 -19.32
C LEU A 147 -11.74 -8.91 -20.26
N LEU A 148 -12.88 -8.38 -20.75
CA LEU A 148 -13.81 -9.16 -21.58
C LEU A 148 -13.24 -9.53 -22.95
N SER A 149 -12.26 -8.78 -23.46
CA SER A 149 -11.52 -9.10 -24.69
C SER A 149 -10.36 -10.07 -24.48
N GLY A 150 -10.01 -10.39 -23.22
CA GLY A 150 -8.84 -11.23 -22.90
C GLY A 150 -7.49 -10.50 -22.93
N GLU A 151 -7.47 -9.17 -23.03
CA GLU A 151 -6.24 -8.37 -22.92
C GLU A 151 -5.72 -8.34 -21.47
N LEU A 152 -6.62 -8.44 -20.48
CA LEU A 152 -6.30 -8.53 -19.06
C LEU A 152 -6.92 -9.79 -18.47
N ASP A 153 -6.17 -10.49 -17.63
CA ASP A 153 -6.62 -11.70 -16.92
C ASP A 153 -7.39 -11.38 -15.65
N LEU A 154 -7.10 -10.23 -15.03
CA LEU A 154 -7.72 -9.78 -13.78
C LEU A 154 -7.84 -8.26 -13.76
N ILE A 155 -8.95 -7.75 -13.23
CA ILE A 155 -9.14 -6.32 -12.97
C ILE A 155 -9.59 -6.07 -11.53
N TYR A 156 -9.15 -4.94 -10.98
CA TYR A 156 -9.58 -4.42 -9.67
C TYR A 156 -9.54 -2.89 -9.66
N PRO A 157 -10.57 -2.22 -9.16
CA PRO A 157 -11.91 -2.74 -8.85
C PRO A 157 -12.77 -2.95 -10.10
N VAL A 158 -13.75 -3.85 -10.00
CA VAL A 158 -14.84 -3.94 -10.99
C VAL A 158 -15.88 -2.88 -10.62
N PRO A 159 -16.32 -2.01 -11.57
CA PRO A 159 -17.40 -1.07 -11.30
C PRO A 159 -18.70 -1.78 -10.95
N VAL A 160 -19.45 -1.26 -9.97
CA VAL A 160 -20.69 -1.89 -9.49
C VAL A 160 -21.70 -2.09 -10.63
N GLN A 161 -21.83 -1.11 -11.53
CA GLN A 161 -22.72 -1.18 -12.69
C GLN A 161 -22.34 -2.28 -13.70
N ASP A 162 -21.07 -2.69 -13.75
CA ASP A 162 -20.56 -3.73 -14.65
C ASP A 162 -20.47 -5.11 -13.99
N ALA A 163 -20.71 -5.21 -12.67
CA ALA A 163 -20.59 -6.45 -11.92
C ALA A 163 -21.48 -7.58 -12.49
N GLY A 164 -22.73 -7.28 -12.82
CA GLY A 164 -23.64 -8.22 -13.45
C GLY A 164 -23.18 -8.65 -14.84
N ARG A 165 -22.62 -7.73 -15.64
CA ARG A 165 -22.09 -8.04 -16.96
C ARG A 165 -20.90 -9.00 -16.87
N VAL A 166 -19.97 -8.75 -15.97
CA VAL A 166 -18.79 -9.63 -15.78
C VAL A 166 -19.20 -10.99 -15.26
N SER A 167 -20.06 -11.04 -14.23
CA SER A 167 -20.48 -12.32 -13.62
C SER A 167 -21.31 -13.21 -14.55
N ASN A 168 -22.05 -12.63 -15.51
CA ASN A 168 -22.88 -13.37 -16.47
C ASN A 168 -22.14 -13.74 -17.76
N THR A 169 -20.89 -13.28 -17.94
CA THR A 169 -20.08 -13.62 -19.12
C THR A 169 -19.35 -14.95 -18.87
N SER A 170 -19.55 -15.91 -19.77
CA SER A 170 -18.88 -17.22 -19.68
C SER A 170 -17.35 -17.07 -19.66
N GLY A 171 -16.68 -17.87 -18.83
CA GLY A 171 -15.22 -17.85 -18.66
C GLY A 171 -14.70 -16.85 -17.64
N PHE A 172 -15.56 -16.01 -17.04
CA PHE A 172 -15.15 -15.05 -16.01
C PHE A 172 -15.75 -15.39 -14.64
N LYS A 173 -15.01 -15.04 -13.60
CA LYS A 173 -15.44 -15.19 -12.21
C LYS A 173 -15.39 -13.84 -11.50
N MET A 174 -16.50 -13.45 -10.90
CA MET A 174 -16.58 -12.29 -10.02
C MET A 174 -16.26 -12.70 -8.58
N LEU A 175 -15.27 -12.08 -7.96
CA LEU A 175 -14.98 -12.25 -6.54
C LEU A 175 -15.43 -10.99 -5.80
N THR A 176 -16.17 -11.17 -4.72
CA THR A 176 -16.63 -10.09 -3.84
C THR A 176 -16.17 -10.37 -2.43
N GLY A 177 -15.84 -9.31 -1.69
CA GLY A 177 -15.44 -9.40 -0.29
C GLY A 177 -15.84 -8.15 0.49
N THR A 178 -15.85 -8.27 1.80
CA THR A 178 -16.03 -7.12 2.70
C THR A 178 -14.73 -6.32 2.79
N GLU A 179 -14.87 -5.00 2.86
CA GLU A 179 -13.74 -4.07 2.97
C GLU A 179 -13.94 -3.18 4.20
N LEU A 180 -12.89 -3.00 4.99
CA LEU A 180 -12.86 -2.06 6.10
C LEU A 180 -12.57 -0.65 5.57
N ARG A 181 -13.56 -0.07 4.90
CA ARG A 181 -13.47 1.27 4.32
C ARG A 181 -14.74 2.06 4.61
N THR A 182 -14.58 3.28 5.10
CA THR A 182 -15.66 4.25 5.22
C THR A 182 -15.51 5.30 4.11
N ILE A 183 -16.54 5.48 3.29
CA ILE A 183 -16.62 6.55 2.30
C ILE A 183 -17.36 7.71 2.96
N PHE A 184 -16.75 8.88 2.97
CA PHE A 184 -17.33 10.07 3.59
C PHE A 184 -17.00 11.34 2.80
N VAL A 185 -17.82 12.36 2.98
CA VAL A 185 -17.53 13.71 2.48
C VAL A 185 -16.85 14.49 3.62
N GLY A 186 -15.54 14.76 3.45
CA GLY A 186 -14.76 15.56 4.39
C GLY A 186 -15.01 17.05 4.19
N MET A 187 -15.28 17.77 5.29
CA MET A 187 -15.50 19.21 5.26
C MET A 187 -14.45 19.90 6.12
N ASP A 188 -13.67 20.80 5.53
CA ASP A 188 -12.72 21.64 6.27
C ASP A 188 -13.50 22.71 7.05
N VAL A 189 -13.53 22.58 8.38
CA VAL A 189 -14.22 23.52 9.27
C VAL A 189 -13.26 24.45 10.02
N SER A 190 -11.96 24.30 9.82
CA SER A 190 -10.94 25.04 10.57
C SER A 190 -10.50 26.34 9.89
N ARG A 191 -10.31 26.31 8.56
CA ARG A 191 -9.85 27.48 7.81
C ARG A 191 -10.92 28.56 7.72
N ASP A 192 -10.51 29.82 7.64
CA ASP A 192 -11.42 30.93 7.41
C ASP A 192 -11.87 31.04 5.96
N GLU A 193 -11.01 30.61 5.02
CA GLU A 193 -11.31 30.48 3.60
C GLU A 193 -10.83 29.11 3.09
N LEU A 194 -11.60 28.47 2.21
CA LEU A 194 -11.28 27.19 1.60
C LEU A 194 -10.25 27.36 0.48
N LEU A 195 -9.21 26.51 0.45
CA LEU A 195 -8.10 26.61 -0.52
C LEU A 195 -8.54 26.51 -1.98
N HIS A 196 -9.51 25.64 -2.28
CA HIS A 196 -9.92 25.29 -3.64
C HIS A 196 -11.40 25.57 -3.89
N SER A 197 -11.96 26.60 -3.23
CA SER A 197 -13.37 27.00 -3.39
C SER A 197 -13.51 28.16 -4.38
N THR A 198 -14.63 28.18 -5.09
CA THR A 198 -15.09 29.37 -5.84
C THR A 198 -15.64 30.45 -4.92
N VAL A 199 -16.04 30.09 -3.70
CA VAL A 199 -16.49 31.04 -2.67
C VAL A 199 -15.27 31.64 -1.99
N LYS A 200 -15.07 32.95 -2.14
CA LYS A 200 -13.94 33.70 -1.59
C LYS A 200 -14.32 34.46 -0.32
N GLY A 201 -13.30 34.72 0.52
CA GLY A 201 -13.43 35.51 1.75
C GLY A 201 -14.20 34.83 2.88
N LYS A 202 -14.63 33.57 2.74
CA LYS A 202 -15.33 32.82 3.78
C LYS A 202 -15.26 31.32 3.60
N ASN A 203 -15.53 30.59 4.66
CA ASN A 203 -15.69 29.16 4.68
C ASN A 203 -17.15 28.79 5.00
N PRO A 204 -17.95 28.40 4.00
CA PRO A 204 -19.34 28.00 4.22
C PRO A 204 -19.51 26.81 5.19
N PHE A 205 -18.50 25.92 5.27
CA PHE A 205 -18.57 24.73 6.14
C PHE A 205 -18.40 25.04 7.64
N LYS A 206 -18.04 26.27 8.02
CA LYS A 206 -18.13 26.72 9.42
C LYS A 206 -19.58 26.82 9.92
N ASP A 207 -20.54 27.10 9.02
CA ASP A 207 -21.94 27.06 9.36
C ASP A 207 -22.46 25.62 9.45
N LYS A 208 -22.96 25.24 10.64
CA LYS A 208 -23.51 23.90 10.89
C LYS A 208 -24.70 23.60 9.97
N ARG A 209 -25.51 24.60 9.61
CA ARG A 209 -26.69 24.42 8.73
C ARG A 209 -26.27 23.96 7.33
N VAL A 210 -25.15 24.48 6.81
CA VAL A 210 -24.58 24.06 5.52
C VAL A 210 -24.16 22.59 5.57
N ARG A 211 -23.49 22.18 6.64
CA ARG A 211 -23.10 20.78 6.82
C ARG A 211 -24.29 19.85 6.96
N GLN A 212 -25.32 20.28 7.70
CA GLN A 212 -26.58 19.53 7.83
C GLN A 212 -27.34 19.42 6.49
N ALA A 213 -27.36 20.48 5.69
CA ALA A 213 -27.99 20.46 4.38
C ALA A 213 -27.31 19.42 3.45
N LEU A 214 -25.96 19.34 3.46
CA LEU A 214 -25.21 18.34 2.73
C LEU A 214 -25.49 16.92 3.25
N TYR A 215 -25.57 16.73 4.56
CA TYR A 215 -25.91 15.44 5.15
C TYR A 215 -27.30 14.95 4.72
N HIS A 216 -28.29 15.84 4.60
CA HIS A 216 -29.64 15.49 4.16
C HIS A 216 -29.76 15.32 2.62
N ALA A 217 -28.76 15.74 1.86
CA ALA A 217 -28.73 15.60 0.40
C ALA A 217 -28.12 14.28 -0.09
N ILE A 218 -27.51 13.51 0.81
CA ILE A 218 -26.91 12.18 0.56
C ILE A 218 -27.82 11.09 1.09
#